data_97f2caa958affb19d154f01d554785b0
#
_entry.id   97f2caa958affb19d154f01d554785b0
#
_cell.length_a   1.000
_cell.length_b   1.000
_cell.length_c   1.000
_cell.angle_alpha   90.00
_cell.angle_beta   90.00
_cell.angle_gamma   90.00
#
_symmetry.space_group_name_H-M   'P 1'
#
loop_
_entity.id
_entity.type
_entity.pdbx_description
1 polymer ?
#
loop_
_entity_poly.entity_id
_entity_poly.type
_entity_poly.pdbx_seq_one_letter_code
_entity_poly.pdbx_strand_id
1 'polypeptide(L)'
;MDEHPEERRHPRIIRRHRVVEYPGEQRGSRLRRALGTAGVYAIGYGNVGSSIYYALGIVATYALGATPIALALAGVIFVFTAMTYAEGVAMVPTAGGSVAFARRAFNDLFSFIAGWALALNYVVTTAISAVTAAFYLSYFWPPLKTNPALAALGGMTIVALLMLLNLRGVRETARVNIGFAVIDLATQFLLV
;
A
#
# COMPACT_ATOMS: atom_id res chain seq x y z
N MET A 1 -46.84 -48.75 32.33
CA MET A 1 -46.24 -47.83 33.32
C MET A 1 -44.82 -47.66 32.95
N ASP A 2 -44.62 -46.87 31.86
CA ASP A 2 -43.32 -46.68 31.19
C ASP A 2 -42.95 -45.24 31.38
N GLU A 3 -42.01 -45.00 32.30
CA GLU A 3 -41.38 -43.70 32.50
C GLU A 3 -40.23 -43.53 31.47
N HIS A 4 -40.45 -42.64 30.51
CA HIS A 4 -39.37 -42.15 29.63
C HIS A 4 -38.50 -41.15 30.43
N PRO A 5 -37.18 -41.33 30.47
CA PRO A 5 -36.28 -40.33 31.04
C PRO A 5 -36.17 -39.13 30.08
N GLU A 6 -36.61 -37.96 30.55
CA GLU A 6 -36.40 -36.68 29.87
C GLU A 6 -34.92 -36.42 29.66
N GLU A 7 -34.51 -36.43 28.39
CA GLU A 7 -33.22 -36.06 27.90
C GLU A 7 -33.01 -34.53 28.12
N ARG A 8 -32.33 -34.17 29.19
CA ARG A 8 -31.96 -32.78 29.49
C ARG A 8 -31.08 -32.25 28.41
N ARG A 9 -31.64 -31.58 27.43
CA ARG A 9 -30.91 -30.79 26.40
C ARG A 9 -30.25 -29.63 27.12
N HIS A 10 -28.92 -29.73 27.32
CA HIS A 10 -28.10 -28.60 27.72
C HIS A 10 -28.22 -27.50 26.66
N PRO A 11 -28.57 -26.27 27.00
CA PRO A 11 -28.56 -25.17 26.05
C PRO A 11 -27.11 -24.94 25.62
N ARG A 12 -26.81 -25.17 24.33
CA ARG A 12 -25.57 -24.72 23.74
C ARG A 12 -25.51 -23.20 23.87
N ILE A 13 -24.67 -22.71 24.79
CA ILE A 13 -24.36 -21.31 24.91
C ILE A 13 -23.52 -20.96 23.67
N ILE A 14 -24.18 -20.62 22.56
CA ILE A 14 -23.55 -19.94 21.46
C ILE A 14 -23.23 -18.55 22.00
N ARG A 15 -21.97 -18.34 22.42
CA ARG A 15 -21.42 -16.99 22.64
C ARG A 15 -21.55 -16.26 21.31
N ARG A 16 -22.66 -15.60 21.07
CA ARG A 16 -22.76 -14.54 20.06
C ARG A 16 -21.71 -13.50 20.48
N HIS A 17 -20.60 -13.46 19.81
CA HIS A 17 -19.73 -12.29 19.86
C HIS A 17 -20.63 -11.09 19.59
N ARG A 18 -20.87 -10.32 20.64
CA ARG A 18 -21.61 -9.08 20.55
C ARG A 18 -20.79 -8.18 19.63
N VAL A 19 -21.19 -8.08 18.37
CA VAL A 19 -20.63 -7.07 17.45
C VAL A 19 -20.99 -5.74 18.09
N VAL A 20 -19.99 -5.03 18.57
CA VAL A 20 -20.17 -3.67 19.09
C VAL A 20 -20.47 -2.82 17.88
N GLU A 21 -21.74 -2.54 17.61
CA GLU A 21 -22.16 -1.55 16.62
C GLU A 21 -21.82 -0.17 17.17
N TYR A 22 -20.86 0.49 16.54
CA TYR A 22 -20.54 1.88 16.87
C TYR A 22 -21.63 2.79 16.30
N PRO A 23 -22.21 3.71 17.11
CA PRO A 23 -23.18 4.70 16.63
C PRO A 23 -22.47 5.61 15.63
N GLY A 24 -22.84 5.55 14.36
CA GLY A 24 -22.22 6.31 13.28
C GLY A 24 -21.66 5.48 12.13
N GLU A 25 -21.67 4.15 12.25
CA GLU A 25 -21.45 3.28 11.09
C GLU A 25 -22.67 3.41 10.18
N GLN A 26 -22.69 4.52 9.43
CA GLN A 26 -23.62 4.65 8.31
C GLN A 26 -23.48 3.34 7.52
N ARG A 27 -24.60 2.71 7.19
CA ARG A 27 -24.73 1.67 6.15
C ARG A 27 -24.20 2.28 4.84
N GLY A 28 -22.92 2.66 4.88
CA GLY A 28 -22.15 3.25 3.81
C GLY A 28 -22.15 2.28 2.67
N SER A 29 -22.43 2.79 1.50
CA SER A 29 -22.31 2.15 0.21
C SER A 29 -21.25 1.05 0.26
N ARG A 30 -21.67 -0.20 0.05
CA ARG A 30 -20.73 -1.32 -0.10
C ARG A 30 -19.76 -0.93 -1.19
N LEU A 31 -18.53 -0.57 -0.81
CA LEU A 31 -17.48 -0.25 -1.76
C LEU A 31 -17.40 -1.40 -2.76
N ARG A 32 -17.63 -1.08 -4.03
CA ARG A 32 -17.63 -2.10 -5.08
C ARG A 32 -16.22 -2.61 -5.26
N ARG A 33 -16.01 -3.92 -5.15
CA ARG A 33 -14.72 -4.54 -5.45
C ARG A 33 -14.39 -4.30 -6.92
N ALA A 34 -13.51 -3.33 -7.19
CA ALA A 34 -13.12 -2.92 -8.53
C ALA A 34 -11.83 -3.61 -9.00
N LEU A 35 -11.02 -4.10 -8.07
CA LEU A 35 -9.70 -4.68 -8.30
C LEU A 35 -9.69 -6.16 -7.94
N GLY A 36 -9.09 -6.97 -8.82
CA GLY A 36 -8.71 -8.35 -8.51
C GLY A 36 -7.38 -8.43 -7.76
N THR A 37 -6.99 -9.63 -7.32
CA THR A 37 -5.74 -9.89 -6.58
C THR A 37 -4.50 -9.39 -7.33
N ALA A 38 -4.41 -9.62 -8.64
CA ALA A 38 -3.30 -9.16 -9.47
C ALA A 38 -3.18 -7.62 -9.49
N GLY A 39 -4.32 -6.90 -9.54
CA GLY A 39 -4.32 -5.43 -9.49
C GLY A 39 -3.84 -4.89 -8.16
N VAL A 40 -4.29 -5.48 -7.05
CA VAL A 40 -3.85 -5.11 -5.69
C VAL A 40 -2.36 -5.42 -5.51
N TYR A 41 -1.90 -6.58 -5.96
CA TYR A 41 -0.49 -6.95 -5.94
C TYR A 41 0.36 -5.96 -6.73
N ALA A 42 -0.02 -5.61 -7.96
CA ALA A 42 0.73 -4.69 -8.79
C ALA A 42 0.84 -3.28 -8.19
N ILE A 43 -0.23 -2.79 -7.52
CA ILE A 43 -0.20 -1.51 -6.80
C ILE A 43 0.76 -1.57 -5.62
N GLY A 44 0.70 -2.63 -4.81
CA GLY A 44 1.60 -2.85 -3.67
C GLY A 44 3.05 -3.00 -4.12
N TYR A 45 3.30 -3.81 -5.15
CA TYR A 45 4.61 -4.02 -5.74
C TYR A 45 5.20 -2.70 -6.28
N GLY A 46 4.43 -1.91 -7.03
CA GLY A 46 4.89 -0.62 -7.55
C GLY A 46 5.25 0.38 -6.45
N ASN A 47 4.52 0.37 -5.34
CA ASN A 47 4.83 1.23 -4.20
C ASN A 47 6.15 0.86 -3.51
N VAL A 48 6.44 -0.43 -3.37
CA VAL A 48 7.71 -0.92 -2.80
C VAL A 48 8.85 -0.75 -3.80
N GLY A 49 8.65 -1.15 -5.07
CA GLY A 49 9.65 -1.08 -6.13
C GLY A 49 10.17 0.34 -6.36
N SER A 50 9.27 1.32 -6.45
CA SER A 50 9.69 2.72 -6.63
C SER A 50 10.60 3.20 -5.50
N SER A 51 10.37 2.76 -4.27
CA SER A 51 11.21 3.11 -3.11
C SER A 51 12.61 2.53 -3.22
N ILE A 52 12.75 1.32 -3.75
CA ILE A 52 14.07 0.68 -3.96
C ILE A 52 14.90 1.51 -4.92
N TYR A 53 14.33 1.98 -6.03
CA TYR A 53 15.04 2.70 -7.07
C TYR A 53 15.69 4.02 -6.59
N TYR A 54 15.08 4.75 -5.67
CA TYR A 54 15.68 5.95 -5.11
C TYR A 54 16.47 5.69 -3.83
N ALA A 55 16.07 4.70 -3.02
CA ALA A 55 16.74 4.38 -1.76
C ALA A 55 18.06 3.63 -1.98
N LEU A 56 18.16 2.76 -3.00
CA LEU A 56 19.33 1.94 -3.24
C LEU A 56 20.63 2.77 -3.36
N GLY A 57 20.58 3.89 -4.10
CA GLY A 57 21.71 4.78 -4.24
C GLY A 57 22.16 5.37 -2.91
N ILE A 58 21.22 5.80 -2.08
CA ILE A 58 21.49 6.37 -0.75
C ILE A 58 22.06 5.29 0.18
N VAL A 59 21.45 4.12 0.23
CA VAL A 59 21.95 3.00 1.05
C VAL A 59 23.35 2.60 0.61
N ALA A 60 23.62 2.52 -0.69
CA ALA A 60 24.94 2.17 -1.21
C ALA A 60 26.04 3.17 -0.81
N THR A 61 25.73 4.46 -0.69
CA THR A 61 26.71 5.47 -0.27
C THR A 61 27.08 5.36 1.21
N TYR A 62 26.18 4.90 2.07
CA TYR A 62 26.44 4.75 3.50
C TYR A 62 26.86 3.34 3.91
N ALA A 63 26.24 2.32 3.32
CA ALA A 63 26.50 0.92 3.67
C ALA A 63 27.64 0.31 2.84
N LEU A 64 28.04 0.94 1.74
CA LEU A 64 29.11 0.45 0.84
C LEU A 64 28.90 -1.04 0.48
N GLY A 65 29.93 -1.88 0.71
CA GLY A 65 29.86 -3.32 0.47
C GLY A 65 28.85 -4.09 1.35
N ALA A 66 28.37 -3.49 2.44
CA ALA A 66 27.33 -4.09 3.30
C ALA A 66 25.89 -3.82 2.79
N THR A 67 25.70 -3.14 1.65
CA THR A 67 24.41 -2.82 1.07
C THR A 67 23.46 -4.04 0.96
N PRO A 68 23.88 -5.22 0.46
CA PRO A 68 23.00 -6.38 0.38
C PRO A 68 22.51 -6.85 1.76
N ILE A 69 23.39 -6.79 2.78
CA ILE A 69 23.04 -7.19 4.15
C ILE A 69 22.03 -6.21 4.76
N ALA A 70 22.26 -4.89 4.56
CA ALA A 70 21.33 -3.86 5.04
C ALA A 70 19.94 -4.01 4.42
N LEU A 71 19.86 -4.28 3.11
CA LEU A 71 18.61 -4.51 2.42
C LEU A 71 17.93 -5.82 2.84
N ALA A 72 18.69 -6.88 3.07
CA ALA A 72 18.15 -8.15 3.58
C ALA A 72 17.53 -7.98 4.97
N LEU A 73 18.20 -7.28 5.89
CA LEU A 73 17.67 -6.98 7.23
C LEU A 73 16.41 -6.11 7.15
N ALA A 74 16.40 -5.08 6.30
CA ALA A 74 15.21 -4.28 6.06
C ALA A 74 14.05 -5.12 5.50
N GLY A 75 14.33 -6.08 4.61
CA GLY A 75 13.36 -7.03 4.09
C GLY A 75 12.74 -7.91 5.18
N VAL A 76 13.53 -8.40 6.13
CA VAL A 76 13.03 -9.17 7.28
C VAL A 76 12.07 -8.33 8.13
N ILE A 77 12.44 -7.09 8.45
CA ILE A 77 11.58 -6.16 9.21
C ILE A 77 10.28 -5.90 8.43
N PHE A 78 10.38 -5.72 7.11
CA PHE A 78 9.22 -5.53 6.25
C PHE A 78 8.25 -6.72 6.30
N VAL A 79 8.76 -7.97 6.29
CA VAL A 79 7.93 -9.17 6.41
C VAL A 79 7.14 -9.17 7.72
N PHE A 80 7.77 -8.87 8.85
CA PHE A 80 7.06 -8.77 10.14
C PHE A 80 5.99 -7.67 10.12
N THR A 81 6.30 -6.52 9.54
CA THR A 81 5.32 -5.44 9.37
C THR A 81 4.14 -5.90 8.50
N ALA A 82 4.41 -6.58 7.38
CA ALA A 82 3.37 -7.10 6.50
C ALA A 82 2.47 -8.13 7.21
N MET A 83 3.04 -9.01 8.04
CA MET A 83 2.28 -9.97 8.84
C MET A 83 1.37 -9.26 9.86
N THR A 84 1.86 -8.22 10.52
CA THR A 84 1.05 -7.41 11.45
C THR A 84 -0.12 -6.73 10.73
N TYR A 85 0.12 -6.20 9.52
CA TYR A 85 -0.96 -5.64 8.71
C TYR A 85 -1.98 -6.69 8.26
N ALA A 86 -1.53 -7.89 7.89
CA ALA A 86 -2.41 -8.99 7.51
C ALA A 86 -3.33 -9.40 8.66
N GLU A 87 -2.79 -9.49 9.89
CA GLU A 87 -3.56 -9.73 11.10
C GLU A 87 -4.55 -8.59 11.38
N GLY A 88 -4.11 -7.34 11.26
CA GLY A 88 -4.96 -6.17 11.43
C GLY A 88 -6.15 -6.16 10.46
N VAL A 89 -5.94 -6.53 9.19
CA VAL A 89 -7.02 -6.66 8.19
C VAL A 89 -8.01 -7.76 8.54
N ALA A 90 -7.53 -8.89 9.10
CA ALA A 90 -8.40 -9.98 9.54
C ALA A 90 -9.25 -9.57 10.75
N MET A 91 -8.69 -8.77 11.67
CA MET A 91 -9.39 -8.29 12.87
C MET A 91 -10.36 -7.13 12.60
N VAL A 92 -10.04 -6.27 11.64
CA VAL A 92 -10.79 -5.06 11.30
C VAL A 92 -11.15 -5.05 9.80
N PRO A 93 -12.14 -5.82 9.36
CA PRO A 93 -12.48 -5.98 7.94
C PRO A 93 -13.25 -4.77 7.39
N THR A 94 -12.79 -3.54 7.69
CA THR A 94 -13.38 -2.29 7.23
C THR A 94 -12.42 -1.57 6.28
N ALA A 95 -12.96 -0.76 5.36
CA ALA A 95 -12.14 0.08 4.51
C ALA A 95 -11.46 1.18 5.35
N GLY A 96 -10.17 1.48 5.05
CA GLY A 96 -9.44 2.53 5.74
C GLY A 96 -8.03 2.15 6.20
N GLY A 97 -7.67 0.86 6.16
CA GLY A 97 -6.33 0.39 6.52
C GLY A 97 -5.89 0.87 7.92
N SER A 98 -4.66 1.40 8.02
CA SER A 98 -4.09 1.87 9.29
C SER A 98 -4.91 2.95 10.00
N VAL A 99 -5.66 3.77 9.26
CA VAL A 99 -6.57 4.78 9.84
C VAL A 99 -7.71 4.11 10.61
N ALA A 100 -8.30 3.05 10.01
CA ALA A 100 -9.34 2.27 10.67
C ALA A 100 -8.79 1.49 11.87
N PHE A 101 -7.56 0.98 11.77
CA PHE A 101 -6.90 0.30 12.89
C PHE A 101 -6.64 1.26 14.05
N ALA A 102 -6.14 2.47 13.77
CA ALA A 102 -5.90 3.51 14.76
C ALA A 102 -7.20 3.94 15.46
N ARG A 103 -8.30 4.07 14.71
CA ARG A 103 -9.62 4.38 15.27
C ARG A 103 -10.10 3.30 16.23
N ARG A 104 -9.91 2.04 15.87
CA ARG A 104 -10.39 0.92 16.67
C ARG A 104 -9.50 0.66 17.89
N ALA A 105 -8.19 0.87 17.77
CA ALA A 105 -7.23 0.64 18.85
C ALA A 105 -7.22 1.77 19.89
N PHE A 106 -7.43 3.00 19.46
CA PHE A 106 -7.30 4.20 20.28
C PHE A 106 -8.60 5.03 20.26
N ASN A 107 -8.67 6.04 19.39
CA ASN A 107 -9.82 6.93 19.24
C ASN A 107 -9.78 7.71 17.91
N ASP A 108 -10.76 8.60 17.72
CA ASP A 108 -10.89 9.41 16.50
C ASP A 108 -9.73 10.40 16.30
N LEU A 109 -9.12 10.92 17.38
CA LEU A 109 -7.97 11.82 17.30
C LEU A 109 -6.75 11.10 16.69
N PHE A 110 -6.41 9.92 17.19
CA PHE A 110 -5.30 9.13 16.64
C PHE A 110 -5.58 8.68 15.21
N SER A 111 -6.83 8.35 14.89
CA SER A 111 -7.27 8.06 13.52
C SER A 111 -7.06 9.24 12.59
N PHE A 112 -7.40 10.46 13.03
CA PHE A 112 -7.18 11.69 12.27
C PHE A 112 -5.69 11.94 12.03
N ILE A 113 -4.86 11.83 13.08
CA ILE A 113 -3.40 12.00 12.98
C ILE A 113 -2.81 10.97 12.01
N ALA A 114 -3.21 9.71 12.11
CA ALA A 114 -2.77 8.66 11.20
C ALA A 114 -3.16 8.94 9.74
N GLY A 115 -4.38 9.40 9.52
CA GLY A 115 -4.87 9.78 8.18
C GLY A 115 -4.09 10.94 7.59
N TRP A 116 -3.81 11.97 8.39
CA TRP A 116 -3.03 13.11 7.98
C TRP A 116 -1.58 12.73 7.66
N ALA A 117 -0.95 11.92 8.52
CA ALA A 117 0.40 11.41 8.30
C ALA A 117 0.51 10.58 7.01
N LEU A 118 -0.49 9.74 6.73
CA LEU A 118 -0.56 8.98 5.49
C LEU A 118 -0.71 9.89 4.26
N ALA A 119 -1.56 10.90 4.34
CA ALA A 119 -1.73 11.85 3.25
C ALA A 119 -0.42 12.58 2.92
N LEU A 120 0.29 13.07 3.95
CA LEU A 120 1.62 13.68 3.78
C LEU A 120 2.63 12.68 3.20
N ASN A 121 2.65 11.45 3.69
CA ASN A 121 3.53 10.41 3.16
C ASN A 121 3.30 10.19 1.66
N TYR A 122 2.06 10.09 1.20
CA TYR A 122 1.75 9.91 -0.22
C TYR A 122 2.15 11.12 -1.07
N VAL A 123 1.96 12.35 -0.57
CA VAL A 123 2.37 13.57 -1.28
C VAL A 123 3.89 13.60 -1.45
N VAL A 124 4.64 13.38 -0.37
CA VAL A 124 6.11 13.38 -0.37
C VAL A 124 6.65 12.26 -1.26
N THR A 125 6.12 11.04 -1.14
CA THR A 125 6.54 9.89 -1.95
C THR A 125 6.27 10.14 -3.44
N THR A 126 5.14 10.71 -3.79
CA THR A 126 4.81 11.05 -5.19
C THR A 126 5.78 12.08 -5.74
N ALA A 127 6.12 13.11 -4.96
CA ALA A 127 7.07 14.14 -5.37
C ALA A 127 8.48 13.55 -5.60
N ILE A 128 8.98 12.74 -4.67
CA ILE A 128 10.28 12.08 -4.79
C ILE A 128 10.31 11.16 -6.01
N SER A 129 9.27 10.35 -6.20
CA SER A 129 9.18 9.42 -7.34
C SER A 129 9.15 10.16 -8.68
N ALA A 130 8.43 11.28 -8.77
CA ALA A 130 8.35 12.09 -9.98
C ALA A 130 9.70 12.73 -10.34
N VAL A 131 10.40 13.28 -9.35
CA VAL A 131 11.75 13.85 -9.55
C VAL A 131 12.73 12.76 -9.97
N THR A 132 12.70 11.61 -9.29
CA THR A 132 13.57 10.47 -9.62
C THR A 132 13.31 9.96 -11.04
N ALA A 133 12.05 9.85 -11.45
CA ALA A 133 11.70 9.46 -12.82
C ALA A 133 12.24 10.46 -13.85
N ALA A 134 12.19 11.76 -13.57
CA ALA A 134 12.79 12.77 -14.45
C ALA A 134 14.32 12.62 -14.56
N PHE A 135 15.00 12.26 -13.46
CA PHE A 135 16.44 11.96 -13.49
C PHE A 135 16.76 10.71 -14.32
N TYR A 136 15.96 9.64 -14.24
CA TYR A 136 16.15 8.47 -15.10
C TYR A 136 15.92 8.81 -16.57
N LEU A 137 14.93 9.65 -16.90
CA LEU A 137 14.71 10.14 -18.26
C LEU A 137 15.89 10.97 -18.78
N SER A 138 16.68 11.58 -17.90
CA SER A 138 17.86 12.37 -18.31
C SER A 138 18.93 11.55 -19.02
N TYR A 139 18.90 10.21 -18.91
CA TYR A 139 19.74 9.33 -19.69
C TYR A 139 19.47 9.47 -21.20
N PHE A 140 18.21 9.62 -21.57
CA PHE A 140 17.79 9.79 -22.96
C PHE A 140 17.78 11.27 -23.38
N TRP A 141 17.57 12.19 -22.42
CA TRP A 141 17.52 13.62 -22.67
C TRP A 141 18.36 14.39 -21.63
N PRO A 142 19.67 14.57 -21.91
CA PRO A 142 20.63 15.17 -20.98
C PRO A 142 20.24 16.54 -20.38
N PRO A 143 19.52 17.43 -21.08
CA PRO A 143 19.09 18.71 -20.49
C PRO A 143 18.30 18.59 -19.19
N LEU A 144 17.60 17.47 -18.94
CA LEU A 144 16.90 17.20 -17.68
C LEU A 144 17.85 17.12 -16.48
N LYS A 145 19.12 16.71 -16.70
CA LYS A 145 20.13 16.62 -15.64
C LYS A 145 20.76 17.98 -15.31
N THR A 146 20.93 18.82 -16.33
CA THR A 146 21.68 20.08 -16.21
C THR A 146 20.79 21.25 -15.79
N ASN A 147 19.48 21.17 -16.06
CA ASN A 147 18.54 22.25 -15.77
C ASN A 147 17.47 21.78 -14.76
N PRO A 148 17.55 22.23 -13.49
CA PRO A 148 16.59 21.84 -12.45
C PRO A 148 15.13 22.20 -12.78
N ALA A 149 14.92 23.29 -13.53
CA ALA A 149 13.58 23.70 -13.93
C ALA A 149 12.98 22.71 -14.94
N LEU A 150 13.77 22.20 -15.88
CA LEU A 150 13.33 21.16 -16.82
C LEU A 150 13.05 19.83 -16.09
N ALA A 151 13.86 19.45 -15.12
CA ALA A 151 13.63 18.28 -14.30
C ALA A 151 12.29 18.39 -13.51
N ALA A 152 12.05 19.55 -12.91
CA ALA A 152 10.79 19.82 -12.21
C ALA A 152 9.58 19.78 -13.16
N LEU A 153 9.69 20.40 -14.35
CA LEU A 153 8.62 20.35 -15.37
C LEU A 153 8.39 18.91 -15.86
N GLY A 154 9.45 18.12 -16.06
CA GLY A 154 9.36 16.71 -16.40
C GLY A 154 8.61 15.91 -15.34
N GLY A 155 8.97 16.08 -14.07
CA GLY A 155 8.28 15.46 -12.94
C GLY A 155 6.81 15.87 -12.84
N MET A 156 6.50 17.16 -12.98
CA MET A 156 5.12 17.67 -12.98
C MET A 156 4.31 17.09 -14.14
N THR A 157 4.90 16.97 -15.32
CA THR A 157 4.25 16.36 -16.48
C THR A 157 3.90 14.89 -16.22
N ILE A 158 4.82 14.12 -15.64
CA ILE A 158 4.57 12.72 -15.25
C ILE A 158 3.41 12.65 -14.27
N VAL A 159 3.41 13.46 -13.20
CA VAL A 159 2.32 13.49 -12.22
C VAL A 159 1.00 13.88 -12.87
N ALA A 160 0.97 14.87 -13.76
CA ALA A 160 -0.24 15.28 -14.46
C ALA A 160 -0.79 14.17 -15.35
N LEU A 161 0.06 13.44 -16.09
CA LEU A 161 -0.36 12.30 -16.90
C LEU A 161 -0.93 11.16 -16.05
N LEU A 162 -0.30 10.84 -14.93
CA LEU A 162 -0.79 9.82 -14.00
C LEU A 162 -2.09 10.26 -13.32
N MET A 163 -2.24 11.54 -13.01
CA MET A 163 -3.50 12.10 -12.49
C MET A 163 -4.62 11.95 -13.52
N LEU A 164 -4.39 12.30 -14.79
CA LEU A 164 -5.35 12.13 -15.88
C LEU A 164 -5.73 10.65 -16.06
N LEU A 165 -4.75 9.76 -15.95
CA LEU A 165 -5.01 8.31 -15.99
C LEU A 165 -5.90 7.86 -14.81
N ASN A 166 -5.64 8.36 -13.61
CA ASN A 166 -6.46 8.05 -12.44
C ASN A 166 -7.90 8.58 -12.56
N LEU A 167 -8.09 9.74 -13.19
CA LEU A 167 -9.43 10.28 -13.45
C LEU A 167 -10.26 9.42 -14.42
N ARG A 168 -9.61 8.62 -15.28
CA ARG A 168 -10.29 7.65 -16.14
C ARG A 168 -10.85 6.44 -15.40
N GLY A 169 -10.31 6.16 -14.23
CA GLY A 169 -10.82 5.14 -13.32
C GLY A 169 -9.79 4.15 -12.82
N VAL A 170 -10.07 3.60 -11.64
CA VAL A 170 -9.18 2.69 -10.91
C VAL A 170 -8.82 1.42 -11.70
N ARG A 171 -9.72 0.94 -12.55
CA ARG A 171 -9.48 -0.27 -13.37
C ARG A 171 -8.42 -0.03 -14.45
N GLU A 172 -8.47 1.12 -15.10
CA GLU A 172 -7.52 1.48 -16.16
C GLU A 172 -6.12 1.68 -15.54
N THR A 173 -6.06 2.41 -14.45
CA THR A 173 -4.81 2.59 -13.68
C THR A 173 -4.23 1.25 -13.23
N ALA A 174 -5.06 0.31 -12.75
CA ALA A 174 -4.60 -1.01 -12.34
C ALA A 174 -4.03 -1.83 -13.50
N ARG A 175 -4.61 -1.76 -14.70
CA ARG A 175 -4.07 -2.44 -15.90
C ARG A 175 -2.69 -1.91 -16.27
N VAL A 176 -2.53 -0.59 -16.26
CA VAL A 176 -1.23 0.05 -16.54
C VAL A 176 -0.21 -0.36 -15.49
N ASN A 177 -0.57 -0.36 -14.21
CA ASN A 177 0.30 -0.81 -13.14
C ASN A 177 0.71 -2.29 -13.28
N ILE A 178 -0.21 -3.18 -13.67
CA ILE A 178 0.12 -4.59 -13.94
C ILE A 178 1.14 -4.67 -15.09
N GLY A 179 0.93 -3.91 -16.16
CA GLY A 179 1.86 -3.87 -17.28
C GLY A 179 3.27 -3.44 -16.86
N PHE A 180 3.39 -2.36 -16.09
CA PHE A 180 4.67 -1.91 -15.56
C PHE A 180 5.30 -2.90 -14.60
N ALA A 181 4.52 -3.51 -13.71
CA ALA A 181 5.04 -4.53 -12.79
C ALA A 181 5.60 -5.76 -13.53
N VAL A 182 4.95 -6.18 -14.61
CA VAL A 182 5.45 -7.29 -15.44
C VAL A 182 6.75 -6.92 -16.15
N ILE A 183 6.83 -5.72 -16.73
CA ILE A 183 8.05 -5.23 -17.40
C ILE A 183 9.20 -5.13 -16.41
N ASP A 184 8.94 -4.58 -15.22
CA ASP A 184 9.93 -4.42 -14.16
C ASP A 184 10.46 -5.77 -13.67
N LEU A 185 9.57 -6.72 -13.36
CA LEU A 185 9.96 -8.08 -13.01
C LEU A 185 10.77 -8.77 -14.11
N ALA A 186 10.33 -8.64 -15.36
CA ALA A 186 11.06 -9.22 -16.49
C ALA A 186 12.46 -8.61 -16.61
N THR A 187 12.59 -7.31 -16.40
CA THR A 187 13.90 -6.61 -16.41
C THR A 187 14.80 -7.10 -15.29
N GLN A 188 14.24 -7.28 -14.08
CA GLN A 188 15.01 -7.82 -12.94
C GLN A 188 15.51 -9.24 -13.21
N PHE A 189 14.66 -10.12 -13.77
CA PHE A 189 15.07 -11.47 -14.16
C PHE A 189 16.12 -11.50 -15.27
N LEU A 190 16.13 -10.50 -16.16
CA LEU A 190 17.11 -10.42 -17.22
C LEU A 190 18.50 -9.95 -16.72
N LEU A 191 18.51 -9.18 -15.62
CA LEU A 191 19.73 -8.59 -15.05
C LEU A 191 20.44 -9.50 -14.03
N VAL A 192 19.74 -10.55 -13.54
CA VAL A 192 20.26 -11.55 -12.60
C VAL A 192 20.72 -12.79 -13.35
#